data_f2e041ff609d5c699d059d7726fc56f2
#
_entry.id   f2e041ff609d5c699d059d7726fc56f2
#
_cell.length_a   1.000
_cell.length_b   1.000
_cell.length_c   1.000
_cell.angle_alpha   90.00
_cell.angle_beta   90.00
_cell.angle_gamma   90.00
#
_symmetry.space_group_name_H-M   'P 1'
#
loop_
_entity.id
_entity.type
_entity.pdbx_description
1 polymer ?
#
loop_
_entity_poly.entity_id
_entity_poly.type
_entity_poly.pdbx_seq_one_letter_code
_entity_poly.pdbx_strand_id
1 'polypeptide(L)'
;IEEQNALYAKGRTKPGPKVTNAKGLDSNHVFGIALDFCLLIDNKEISWDIKKDYDQDQKADWFEVIDTFKKYGWSSGSDWRTFKDYPHLEKLFGLTLNQLKQKYLNKDFITNTKYVNL
;
A
#
# COMPACT_ATOMS: atom_id res chain seq x y z
N ILE A 1 7.31 11.87 -0.73
CA ILE A 1 7.05 12.55 0.57
C ILE A 1 6.07 13.70 0.37
N GLU A 2 6.31 14.57 -0.58
CA GLU A 2 5.46 15.75 -0.86
C GLU A 2 4.03 15.32 -1.21
N GLU A 3 3.87 14.32 -2.08
CA GLU A 3 2.56 13.76 -2.43
C GLU A 3 1.85 13.19 -1.21
N GLN A 4 2.57 12.46 -0.35
CA GLN A 4 2.00 11.89 0.87
C GLN A 4 1.57 13.00 1.83
N ASN A 5 2.34 14.07 1.96
CA ASN A 5 1.97 15.22 2.78
C ASN A 5 0.75 15.94 2.22
N ALA A 6 0.63 16.05 0.89
CA ALA A 6 -0.54 16.64 0.25
C ALA A 6 -1.81 15.79 0.51
N LEU A 7 -1.70 14.46 0.44
CA LEU A 7 -2.80 13.55 0.79
C LEU A 7 -3.20 13.68 2.26
N TYR A 8 -2.22 13.76 3.15
CA TYR A 8 -2.48 13.94 4.58
C TYR A 8 -3.18 15.26 4.89
N ALA A 9 -2.87 16.33 4.15
CA ALA A 9 -3.47 17.65 4.33
C ALA A 9 -4.97 17.66 4.00
N LYS A 10 -5.45 16.80 3.11
CA LYS A 10 -6.88 16.71 2.76
C LYS A 10 -7.73 16.40 3.99
N GLY A 11 -8.80 17.19 4.18
CA GLY A 11 -9.68 17.08 5.34
C GLY A 11 -9.08 17.59 6.64
N ARG A 12 -7.88 18.20 6.60
CA ARG A 12 -7.21 18.85 7.76
C ARG A 12 -6.94 20.31 7.45
N THR A 13 -5.88 20.62 6.68
CA THR A 13 -5.51 21.97 6.28
C THR A 13 -5.99 22.35 4.87
N LYS A 14 -6.42 21.37 4.09
CA LYS A 14 -6.97 21.51 2.74
C LYS A 14 -8.38 20.94 2.65
N PRO A 15 -9.24 21.43 1.70
CA PRO A 15 -10.58 20.89 1.51
C PRO A 15 -10.57 19.42 1.09
N GLY A 16 -11.68 18.74 1.38
CA GLY A 16 -11.93 17.38 0.98
C GLY A 16 -11.97 16.38 2.13
N PRO A 17 -12.29 15.11 1.86
CA PRO A 17 -12.30 14.06 2.87
C PRO A 17 -10.88 13.66 3.26
N LYS A 18 -10.73 13.17 4.49
CA LYS A 18 -9.46 12.55 4.92
C LYS A 18 -9.24 11.25 4.14
N VAL A 19 -8.10 11.12 3.48
CA VAL A 19 -7.78 9.96 2.64
C VAL A 19 -6.66 9.10 3.22
N THR A 20 -5.91 9.61 4.19
CA THR A 20 -4.83 8.87 4.86
C THR A 20 -4.62 9.38 6.28
N ASN A 21 -4.14 8.50 7.17
CA ASN A 21 -3.70 8.83 8.52
C ASN A 21 -2.18 9.01 8.63
N ALA A 22 -1.44 8.77 7.55
CA ALA A 22 0.01 8.83 7.51
C ALA A 22 0.49 10.02 6.66
N LYS A 23 1.46 10.76 7.16
CA LYS A 23 2.12 11.86 6.45
C LYS A 23 3.56 11.49 6.12
N GLY A 24 4.13 12.16 5.11
CA GLY A 24 5.56 12.11 4.80
C GLY A 24 6.17 10.71 4.95
N LEU A 25 7.11 10.59 5.86
CA LEU A 25 7.85 9.35 6.13
C LEU A 25 7.08 8.31 6.97
N ASP A 26 5.81 8.55 7.29
CA ASP A 26 4.99 7.63 8.10
C ASP A 26 4.22 6.61 7.23
N SER A 27 4.48 6.56 5.93
CA SER A 27 3.81 5.64 5.00
C SER A 27 4.81 4.76 4.26
N ASN A 28 4.57 3.45 4.24
CA ASN A 28 5.39 2.50 3.49
C ASN A 28 5.32 2.73 1.96
N HIS A 29 4.25 3.33 1.46
CA HIS A 29 4.13 3.73 0.05
C HIS A 29 5.25 4.68 -0.38
N VAL A 30 5.68 5.57 0.51
CA VAL A 30 6.73 6.56 0.23
C VAL A 30 8.07 5.89 -0.06
N PHE A 31 8.31 4.72 0.51
CA PHE A 31 9.54 3.96 0.29
C PHE A 31 9.48 3.03 -0.93
N GLY A 32 8.36 3.01 -1.64
CA GLY A 32 8.18 2.16 -2.82
C GLY A 32 8.00 0.68 -2.52
N ILE A 33 7.64 0.33 -1.29
CA ILE A 33 7.49 -1.05 -0.83
C ILE A 33 6.05 -1.43 -0.48
N ALA A 34 5.11 -0.55 -0.76
CA ALA A 34 3.69 -0.79 -0.59
C ALA A 34 2.92 -0.27 -1.80
N LEU A 35 1.83 -0.92 -2.11
CA LEU A 35 0.92 -0.53 -3.18
C LEU A 35 -0.53 -0.82 -2.76
N ASP A 36 -1.46 -0.15 -3.41
CA ASP A 36 -2.89 -0.47 -3.34
C ASP A 36 -3.35 -0.96 -4.70
N PHE A 37 -4.30 -1.88 -4.72
CA PHE A 37 -4.85 -2.43 -5.95
C PHE A 37 -6.37 -2.39 -5.95
N CYS A 38 -6.95 -2.48 -7.14
CA CYS A 38 -8.36 -2.80 -7.34
C CYS A 38 -8.49 -3.80 -8.49
N LEU A 39 -9.67 -4.39 -8.63
CA LEU A 39 -9.95 -5.30 -9.73
C LEU A 39 -10.38 -4.51 -10.97
N LEU A 40 -9.95 -4.98 -12.14
CA LEU A 40 -10.42 -4.49 -13.43
C LEU A 40 -11.22 -5.61 -14.09
N ILE A 41 -12.52 -5.38 -14.29
CA ILE A 41 -13.44 -6.37 -14.82
C ILE A 41 -13.62 -6.14 -16.32
N ASP A 42 -13.37 -7.18 -17.12
CA ASP A 42 -13.50 -7.17 -18.58
C ASP A 42 -12.77 -6.01 -19.27
N ASN A 43 -11.67 -5.56 -18.68
CA ASN A 43 -10.87 -4.40 -19.15
C ASN A 43 -11.69 -3.09 -19.23
N LYS A 44 -12.79 -2.97 -18.50
CA LYS A 44 -13.70 -1.82 -18.59
C LYS A 44 -14.04 -1.18 -17.27
N GLU A 45 -14.29 -1.97 -16.21
CA GLU A 45 -14.82 -1.46 -14.96
C GLU A 45 -13.92 -1.76 -13.79
N ILE A 46 -13.72 -0.78 -12.92
CA ILE A 46 -13.01 -0.93 -11.67
C ILE A 46 -13.96 -1.49 -10.62
N SER A 47 -13.52 -2.50 -9.86
CA SER A 47 -14.27 -3.05 -8.75
C SER A 47 -13.44 -3.04 -7.46
N TRP A 48 -14.06 -2.57 -6.39
CA TRP A 48 -13.56 -2.60 -5.01
C TRP A 48 -14.30 -3.64 -4.17
N ASP A 49 -15.08 -4.50 -4.80
CA ASP A 49 -15.86 -5.54 -4.12
C ASP A 49 -14.95 -6.71 -3.73
N ILE A 50 -14.71 -6.84 -2.42
CA ILE A 50 -13.82 -7.88 -1.88
C ILE A 50 -14.48 -9.25 -1.79
N LYS A 51 -15.80 -9.34 -2.03
CA LYS A 51 -16.57 -10.58 -1.84
C LYS A 51 -16.94 -11.27 -3.14
N LYS A 52 -16.98 -10.52 -4.25
CA LYS A 52 -17.48 -11.02 -5.52
C LYS A 52 -16.52 -12.03 -6.14
N ASP A 53 -17.12 -13.10 -6.65
CA ASP A 53 -16.47 -14.16 -7.43
C ASP A 53 -16.89 -14.00 -8.88
N TYR A 54 -16.10 -13.29 -9.69
CA TYR A 54 -16.43 -12.97 -11.08
C TYR A 54 -16.20 -14.15 -12.02
N ASP A 55 -15.22 -15.02 -11.73
CA ASP A 55 -14.89 -16.18 -12.54
C ASP A 55 -15.60 -17.45 -12.11
N GLN A 56 -16.39 -17.39 -11.04
CA GLN A 56 -17.24 -18.48 -10.53
C GLN A 56 -16.45 -19.73 -10.11
N ASP A 57 -15.22 -19.53 -9.60
CA ASP A 57 -14.39 -20.62 -9.08
C ASP A 57 -14.62 -20.90 -7.58
N GLN A 58 -15.62 -20.23 -6.96
CA GLN A 58 -16.01 -20.32 -5.55
C GLN A 58 -15.01 -19.68 -4.59
N LYS A 59 -14.16 -18.79 -5.10
CA LYS A 59 -13.28 -17.94 -4.31
C LYS A 59 -13.38 -16.50 -4.77
N ALA A 60 -13.51 -15.55 -3.83
CA ALA A 60 -13.56 -14.13 -4.18
C ALA A 60 -12.28 -13.72 -4.90
N ASP A 61 -12.41 -13.07 -6.05
CA ASP A 61 -11.29 -12.69 -6.90
C ASP A 61 -10.29 -11.78 -6.17
N TRP A 62 -10.78 -10.92 -5.29
CA TRP A 62 -9.95 -10.06 -4.47
C TRP A 62 -8.90 -10.85 -3.67
N PHE A 63 -9.33 -11.95 -3.04
CA PHE A 63 -8.45 -12.78 -2.23
C PHE A 63 -7.54 -13.69 -3.07
N GLU A 64 -7.90 -13.97 -4.32
CA GLU A 64 -6.98 -14.63 -5.25
C GLU A 64 -5.77 -13.76 -5.55
N VAL A 65 -5.97 -12.45 -5.74
CA VAL A 65 -4.87 -11.48 -5.90
C VAL A 65 -4.00 -11.46 -4.65
N ILE A 66 -4.60 -11.32 -3.47
CA ILE A 66 -3.87 -11.29 -2.20
C ILE A 66 -3.04 -12.56 -2.01
N ASP A 67 -3.64 -13.72 -2.23
CA ASP A 67 -2.95 -15.00 -2.06
C ASP A 67 -1.78 -15.16 -3.04
N THR A 68 -1.93 -14.67 -4.26
CA THR A 68 -0.85 -14.66 -5.25
C THR A 68 0.33 -13.81 -4.76
N PHE A 69 0.07 -12.61 -4.27
CA PHE A 69 1.13 -11.76 -3.70
C PHE A 69 1.80 -12.39 -2.48
N LYS A 70 1.02 -13.04 -1.61
CA LYS A 70 1.57 -13.74 -0.44
C LYS A 70 2.57 -14.84 -0.82
N LYS A 71 2.36 -15.53 -1.95
CA LYS A 71 3.32 -16.53 -2.46
C LYS A 71 4.68 -15.93 -2.77
N TYR A 72 4.75 -14.65 -3.06
CA TYR A 72 5.99 -13.92 -3.37
C TYR A 72 6.52 -13.11 -2.19
N GLY A 73 6.03 -13.37 -0.98
CA GLY A 73 6.55 -12.75 0.24
C GLY A 73 5.92 -11.42 0.59
N TRP A 74 4.80 -11.05 -0.03
CA TRP A 74 4.03 -9.85 0.31
C TRP A 74 3.07 -10.14 1.46
N SER A 75 2.77 -9.12 2.24
CA SER A 75 1.70 -9.16 3.26
C SER A 75 0.57 -8.20 2.89
N SER A 76 -0.61 -8.47 3.45
CA SER A 76 -1.84 -7.76 3.11
C SER A 76 -2.39 -7.01 4.30
N GLY A 77 -2.89 -5.79 4.06
CA GLY A 77 -3.63 -5.03 5.06
C GLY A 77 -4.94 -5.69 5.46
N SER A 78 -5.43 -6.68 4.70
CA SER A 78 -6.60 -7.47 5.08
C SER A 78 -6.38 -8.33 6.32
N ASP A 79 -5.12 -8.63 6.66
CA ASP A 79 -4.74 -9.45 7.83
C ASP A 79 -4.54 -8.62 9.10
N TRP A 80 -4.64 -7.29 9.03
CA TRP A 80 -4.49 -6.43 10.19
C TRP A 80 -5.64 -6.64 11.18
N ARG A 81 -5.34 -6.60 12.47
CA ARG A 81 -6.35 -6.80 13.52
C ARG A 81 -7.32 -5.65 13.62
N THR A 82 -6.84 -4.41 13.44
CA THR A 82 -7.62 -3.18 13.49
C THR A 82 -7.38 -2.39 12.20
N PHE A 83 -8.38 -1.61 11.78
CA PHE A 83 -8.29 -0.75 10.59
C PHE A 83 -7.79 -1.53 9.37
N LYS A 84 -8.45 -2.67 9.09
CA LYS A 84 -8.12 -3.49 7.92
C LYS A 84 -8.16 -2.65 6.65
N ASP A 85 -7.12 -2.80 5.84
CA ASP A 85 -6.97 -2.12 4.57
C ASP A 85 -6.85 -3.16 3.46
N TYR A 86 -7.99 -3.54 2.89
CA TYR A 86 -8.07 -4.63 1.91
C TYR A 86 -7.29 -4.40 0.62
N PRO A 87 -7.19 -3.17 0.07
CA PRO A 87 -6.37 -2.92 -1.11
C PRO A 87 -4.87 -2.96 -0.86
N HIS A 88 -4.44 -2.80 0.40
CA HIS A 88 -3.04 -2.60 0.75
C HIS A 88 -2.22 -3.88 0.70
N LEU A 89 -1.10 -3.83 -0.03
CA LEU A 89 -0.07 -4.87 -0.09
C LEU A 89 1.28 -4.24 0.21
N GLU A 90 2.12 -4.93 0.98
CA GLU A 90 3.46 -4.43 1.31
C GLU A 90 4.48 -5.56 1.41
N LYS A 91 5.73 -5.22 1.11
CA LYS A 91 6.87 -6.14 1.26
C LYS A 91 7.99 -5.40 1.97
N LEU A 92 8.19 -5.72 3.25
CA LEU A 92 9.04 -4.93 4.14
C LEU A 92 10.52 -5.35 4.11
N PHE A 93 10.87 -6.45 3.49
CA PHE A 93 12.25 -6.95 3.41
C PHE A 93 12.92 -7.11 4.79
N GLY A 94 12.13 -7.44 5.82
CA GLY A 94 12.60 -7.56 7.20
C GLY A 94 12.85 -6.25 7.92
N LEU A 95 12.44 -5.11 7.34
CA LEU A 95 12.66 -3.78 7.93
C LEU A 95 11.38 -3.24 8.58
N THR A 96 11.54 -2.52 9.68
CA THR A 96 10.46 -1.73 10.29
C THR A 96 10.36 -0.35 9.64
N LEU A 97 9.21 0.32 9.84
CA LEU A 97 9.05 1.70 9.37
C LEU A 97 10.13 2.63 9.96
N ASN A 98 10.47 2.46 11.24
CA ASN A 98 11.52 3.26 11.88
C ASN A 98 12.89 3.03 11.22
N GLN A 99 13.23 1.79 10.88
CA GLN A 99 14.47 1.47 10.18
C GLN A 99 14.50 2.11 8.78
N LEU A 100 13.39 2.08 8.06
CA LEU A 100 13.26 2.75 6.76
C LEU A 100 13.43 4.27 6.87
N LYS A 101 12.82 4.88 7.88
CA LYS A 101 12.98 6.32 8.17
C LYS A 101 14.44 6.66 8.44
N GLN A 102 15.14 5.87 9.25
CA GLN A 102 16.55 6.10 9.56
C GLN A 102 17.42 5.98 8.31
N LYS A 103 17.17 5.00 7.46
CA LYS A 103 17.86 4.88 6.17
C LYS A 103 17.66 6.13 5.31
N TYR A 104 16.45 6.65 5.25
CA TYR A 104 16.16 7.87 4.50
C TYR A 104 16.91 9.08 5.09
N LEU A 105 16.84 9.27 6.41
CA LEU A 105 17.50 10.39 7.10
C LEU A 105 19.03 10.32 6.97
N ASN A 106 19.59 9.12 6.95
CA ASN A 106 21.02 8.88 6.77
C ASN A 106 21.44 8.90 5.29
N LYS A 107 20.50 9.17 4.36
CA LYS A 107 20.76 9.17 2.92
C LYS A 107 21.34 7.85 2.40
N ASP A 108 20.94 6.74 3.03
CA ASP A 108 21.29 5.39 2.58
C ASP A 108 20.40 5.02 1.38
N PHE A 109 20.81 5.50 0.22
CA PHE A 109 20.06 5.42 -1.03
C PHE A 109 20.75 4.52 -2.05
N ILE A 110 19.95 3.92 -2.93
CA ILE A 110 20.47 3.31 -4.15
C ILE A 110 21.19 4.40 -4.96
N THR A 111 22.37 4.09 -5.49
CA THR A 111 23.23 5.03 -6.22
C THR A 111 22.43 5.85 -7.25
N ASN A 112 22.64 7.17 -7.22
CA ASN A 112 21.98 8.15 -8.10
C ASN A 112 20.45 8.22 -7.97
N THR A 113 19.89 7.80 -6.84
CA THR A 113 18.46 7.88 -6.55
C THR A 113 18.21 8.47 -5.17
N LYS A 114 16.92 8.73 -4.86
CA LYS A 114 16.45 9.03 -3.51
C LYS A 114 15.64 7.86 -2.91
N TYR A 115 15.75 6.67 -3.50
CA TYR A 115 15.15 5.47 -2.96
C TYR A 115 16.08 4.81 -1.94
N VAL A 116 15.53 4.44 -0.79
CA VAL A 116 16.33 3.79 0.26
C VAL A 116 16.88 2.46 -0.22
N ASN A 117 18.08 2.15 0.23
CA ASN A 117 18.73 0.86 -0.04
C ASN A 117 18.16 -0.18 0.93
N LEU A 118 17.49 -1.17 0.38
CA LEU A 118 16.80 -2.22 1.15
C LEU A 118 17.73 -3.36 1.55
#